data_3a055fac5dadc4304b9ed3e6c831559e
#
_entry.id   3a055fac5dadc4304b9ed3e6c831559e
#
_cell.length_a   1.000
_cell.length_b   1.000
_cell.length_c   1.000
_cell.angle_alpha   90.00
_cell.angle_beta   90.00
_cell.angle_gamma   90.00
#
_symmetry.space_group_name_H-M   'P 1'
#
loop_
_entity.id
_entity.type
_entity.pdbx_description
1 polymer ?
#
loop_
_entity_poly.entity_id
_entity_poly.type
_entity_poly.pdbx_seq_one_letter_code
_entity_poly.pdbx_strand_id
1 'polypeptide(L)'
;MSEMITVGDAIARTLEQYHVEAIYGVISIHNLPIADAVGQREKIRFVPARGEAGSVTMADAHGRFSGLGVARTSTGAGAGNAVGALVEAMNAGTPLLHLTGQVEKAWLDADTGFIHETRDQLTFLKASSKRAYRISNANQAVAILHKAIQEAQTPPCGPVSVEIPIDIQSAKIPLSLLTAPLKRAPAVEPEASLVDALWAQLKQAKQPLLWLGGGALESGEAVKTLADAGVTVISSTHGRGILADSHRASLRAFHNSPSVEALISQCDFTLVAGSRLRSNETRSWTLELPTPRVQIDIDPAAASRNYLMDNTLVADCRALLAALAERVQGRMWGDARWDSQLKAAVEAAEQGLRDQCGAYAKLNDAIAQALPDDGILVRDITVSGSLWGSRLFRAHGPLMNIHSLAGAIGMGLPMAVGTAIANPQRKVVGLVGDGGLSLNLGELATLAQEKANVTLLIMNDGGYGVMRGIQDKYFGGRQYYNELHTPDFTLLAQAMGLQAWSVDRAEDFQAVMTEALAMPGPSVVEVKMGQIGALRFAGPPQKTLY
;
A
#
# COMPACT_ATOMS: atom_id res chain seq x y z
N MET A 1 1.38 -38.33 30.37
CA MET A 1 1.17 -36.86 30.55
C MET A 1 1.13 -36.26 29.16
N SER A 2 0.16 -35.43 28.84
CA SER A 2 0.12 -34.74 27.53
C SER A 2 1.34 -33.83 27.39
N GLU A 3 1.96 -33.83 26.22
CA GLU A 3 3.06 -32.90 25.89
C GLU A 3 2.59 -31.45 26.07
N MET A 4 3.43 -30.65 26.69
CA MET A 4 3.13 -29.24 27.02
C MET A 4 4.10 -28.32 26.28
N ILE A 5 3.59 -27.27 25.68
CA ILE A 5 4.35 -26.22 25.00
C ILE A 5 4.00 -24.85 25.59
N THR A 6 4.88 -23.84 25.42
CA THR A 6 4.53 -22.46 25.81
C THR A 6 3.56 -21.85 24.79
N VAL A 7 2.81 -20.83 25.22
CA VAL A 7 1.98 -20.04 24.28
C VAL A 7 2.86 -19.37 23.21
N GLY A 8 4.05 -18.88 23.57
CA GLY A 8 5.02 -18.36 22.59
C GLY A 8 5.37 -19.38 21.51
N ASP A 9 5.68 -20.65 21.89
CA ASP A 9 5.94 -21.73 20.91
C ASP A 9 4.68 -22.06 20.09
N ALA A 10 3.50 -22.09 20.72
CA ALA A 10 2.25 -22.30 20.00
C ALA A 10 1.98 -21.20 18.95
N ILE A 11 2.27 -19.94 19.28
CA ILE A 11 2.17 -18.82 18.33
C ILE A 11 3.15 -19.01 17.17
N ALA A 12 4.42 -19.31 17.45
CA ALA A 12 5.42 -19.54 16.40
C ALA A 12 5.00 -20.69 15.46
N ARG A 13 4.55 -21.82 16.01
CA ARG A 13 4.05 -22.96 15.22
C ARG A 13 2.81 -22.63 14.41
N THR A 14 1.88 -21.83 14.97
CA THR A 14 0.69 -21.41 14.24
C THR A 14 1.08 -20.52 13.05
N LEU A 15 2.00 -19.57 13.23
CA LEU A 15 2.48 -18.73 12.13
C LEU A 15 3.17 -19.53 11.03
N GLU A 16 3.96 -20.56 11.40
CA GLU A 16 4.55 -21.50 10.42
C GLU A 16 3.49 -22.25 9.62
N GLN A 17 2.41 -22.69 10.27
CA GLN A 17 1.29 -23.38 9.58
C GLN A 17 0.57 -22.47 8.59
N TYR A 18 0.57 -21.15 8.80
CA TYR A 18 0.07 -20.16 7.84
C TYR A 18 1.13 -19.70 6.83
N HIS A 19 2.28 -20.39 6.77
CA HIS A 19 3.37 -20.09 5.84
C HIS A 19 3.90 -18.65 5.96
N VAL A 20 3.91 -18.10 7.18
CA VAL A 20 4.51 -16.79 7.44
C VAL A 20 6.02 -16.88 7.24
N GLU A 21 6.56 -16.12 6.30
CA GLU A 21 7.98 -16.14 5.95
C GLU A 21 8.80 -15.15 6.77
N ALA A 22 8.20 -14.01 7.15
CA ALA A 22 8.88 -12.96 7.89
C ALA A 22 7.98 -12.31 8.95
N ILE A 23 8.59 -11.96 10.09
CA ILE A 23 8.01 -11.12 11.14
C ILE A 23 8.88 -9.88 11.27
N TYR A 24 8.26 -8.71 11.24
CA TYR A 24 8.91 -7.42 11.42
C TYR A 24 8.69 -6.91 12.84
N GLY A 25 9.74 -6.48 13.54
CA GLY A 25 9.48 -6.06 14.91
C GLY A 25 10.66 -5.47 15.66
N VAL A 26 10.30 -4.92 16.83
CA VAL A 26 11.24 -4.46 17.84
C VAL A 26 11.24 -5.44 19.00
N ILE A 27 12.42 -5.89 19.42
CA ILE A 27 12.54 -6.77 20.59
C ILE A 27 12.34 -5.95 21.86
N SER A 28 11.50 -6.47 22.78
CA SER A 28 11.28 -5.86 24.08
C SER A 28 10.97 -6.93 25.12
N ILE A 29 11.11 -6.60 26.40
CA ILE A 29 10.87 -7.53 27.50
C ILE A 29 9.49 -8.20 27.42
N HIS A 30 8.43 -7.43 27.07
CA HIS A 30 7.06 -7.94 27.05
C HIS A 30 6.69 -8.73 25.78
N ASN A 31 7.65 -9.03 24.90
CA ASN A 31 7.44 -9.87 23.74
C ASN A 31 8.57 -10.91 23.52
N LEU A 32 9.51 -11.01 24.48
CA LEU A 32 10.63 -11.96 24.42
C LEU A 32 10.20 -13.43 24.30
N PRO A 33 9.17 -13.92 25.02
CA PRO A 33 8.82 -15.35 24.91
C PRO A 33 8.39 -15.76 23.49
N ILE A 34 7.73 -14.87 22.75
CA ILE A 34 7.39 -15.12 21.34
C ILE A 34 8.64 -15.03 20.48
N ALA A 35 9.52 -14.03 20.75
CA ALA A 35 10.77 -13.88 20.00
C ALA A 35 11.69 -15.11 20.12
N ASP A 36 11.85 -15.58 21.35
CA ASP A 36 12.66 -16.75 21.67
C ASP A 36 12.13 -18.00 20.95
N ALA A 37 10.82 -18.22 20.99
CA ALA A 37 10.18 -19.34 20.31
C ALA A 37 10.36 -19.28 18.80
N VAL A 38 10.26 -18.10 18.17
CA VAL A 38 10.51 -17.92 16.73
C VAL A 38 11.98 -18.18 16.41
N GLY A 39 12.91 -17.63 17.21
CA GLY A 39 14.36 -17.79 17.02
C GLY A 39 14.83 -19.24 17.16
N GLN A 40 14.32 -19.96 18.16
CA GLN A 40 14.67 -21.40 18.34
C GLN A 40 14.23 -22.28 17.18
N ARG A 41 13.24 -21.89 16.41
CA ARG A 41 12.68 -22.70 15.32
C ARG A 41 13.30 -22.41 13.96
N GLU A 42 13.93 -21.26 13.77
CA GLU A 42 14.65 -20.84 12.55
C GLU A 42 13.87 -20.98 11.23
N LYS A 43 12.52 -21.04 11.29
CA LYS A 43 11.66 -21.21 10.10
C LYS A 43 11.07 -19.91 9.60
N ILE A 44 11.00 -18.91 10.46
CA ILE A 44 10.47 -17.59 10.15
C ILE A 44 11.59 -16.57 10.32
N ARG A 45 11.85 -15.80 9.27
CA ARG A 45 12.82 -14.69 9.33
C ARG A 45 12.31 -13.63 10.28
N PHE A 46 13.11 -13.25 11.27
CA PHE A 46 12.82 -12.07 12.07
C PHE A 46 13.61 -10.88 11.52
N VAL A 47 12.89 -9.81 11.15
CA VAL A 47 13.46 -8.56 10.62
C VAL A 47 13.43 -7.51 11.73
N PRO A 48 14.59 -7.18 12.33
CA PRO A 48 14.65 -6.20 13.42
C PRO A 48 14.50 -4.79 12.87
N ALA A 49 13.34 -4.18 13.10
CA ALA A 49 13.06 -2.78 12.80
C ALA A 49 13.75 -1.83 13.81
N ARG A 50 13.84 -0.56 13.48
CA ARG A 50 14.38 0.50 14.36
C ARG A 50 13.26 1.29 15.04
N GLY A 51 12.01 1.02 14.66
CA GLY A 51 10.82 1.57 15.30
C GLY A 51 9.59 0.75 14.98
N GLU A 52 8.58 0.85 15.84
CA GLU A 52 7.33 0.08 15.69
C GLU A 52 6.52 0.54 14.47
N ALA A 53 6.52 1.83 14.15
CA ALA A 53 5.91 2.34 12.93
C ALA A 53 6.57 1.73 11.68
N GLY A 54 7.91 1.67 11.65
CA GLY A 54 8.68 1.00 10.60
C GLY A 54 8.34 -0.48 10.49
N SER A 55 8.22 -1.19 11.63
CA SER A 55 7.89 -2.62 11.65
C SER A 55 6.52 -2.92 11.04
N VAL A 56 5.49 -2.14 11.43
CA VAL A 56 4.14 -2.30 10.88
C VAL A 56 4.08 -1.91 9.41
N THR A 57 4.81 -0.87 8.99
CA THR A 57 4.88 -0.46 7.57
C THR A 57 5.56 -1.51 6.70
N MET A 58 6.65 -2.13 7.17
CA MET A 58 7.30 -3.25 6.47
C MET A 58 6.35 -4.44 6.35
N ALA A 59 5.64 -4.79 7.43
CA ALA A 59 4.65 -5.86 7.43
C ALA A 59 3.46 -5.56 6.51
N ASP A 60 2.98 -4.30 6.47
CA ASP A 60 1.95 -3.86 5.51
C ASP A 60 2.40 -4.10 4.07
N ALA A 61 3.59 -3.60 3.71
CA ALA A 61 4.11 -3.79 2.37
C ALA A 61 4.28 -5.27 2.01
N HIS A 62 4.83 -6.08 2.91
CA HIS A 62 4.97 -7.52 2.73
C HIS A 62 3.59 -8.20 2.54
N GLY A 63 2.62 -7.86 3.39
CA GLY A 63 1.28 -8.45 3.35
C GLY A 63 0.51 -8.17 2.07
N ARG A 64 0.79 -7.06 1.37
CA ARG A 64 0.22 -6.75 0.06
C ARG A 64 0.60 -7.79 -1.01
N PHE A 65 1.75 -8.45 -0.87
CA PHE A 65 2.23 -9.49 -1.81
C PHE A 65 1.97 -10.90 -1.30
N SER A 66 2.19 -11.18 -0.01
CA SER A 66 2.07 -12.52 0.56
C SER A 66 0.66 -12.91 1.01
N GLY A 67 -0.26 -11.93 1.10
CA GLY A 67 -1.61 -12.15 1.62
C GLY A 67 -1.72 -12.19 3.15
N LEU A 68 -0.60 -12.04 3.89
CA LEU A 68 -0.57 -11.83 5.34
C LEU A 68 0.76 -11.21 5.78
N GLY A 69 0.74 -9.96 6.21
CA GLY A 69 1.87 -9.34 6.90
C GLY A 69 1.84 -9.63 8.39
N VAL A 70 3.01 -9.78 9.03
CA VAL A 70 3.07 -9.97 10.48
C VAL A 70 4.03 -8.97 11.10
N ALA A 71 3.47 -8.09 11.96
CA ALA A 71 4.24 -7.14 12.75
C ALA A 71 4.21 -7.51 14.23
N ARG A 72 5.31 -7.24 14.93
CA ARG A 72 5.41 -7.43 16.37
C ARG A 72 5.99 -6.19 17.05
N THR A 73 5.28 -5.66 18.03
CA THR A 73 5.68 -4.44 18.75
C THR A 73 5.81 -4.68 20.24
N SER A 74 6.44 -3.73 20.91
CA SER A 74 6.42 -3.67 22.37
C SER A 74 5.04 -3.27 22.88
N THR A 75 4.86 -3.26 24.21
CA THR A 75 3.63 -2.82 24.87
C THR A 75 3.68 -1.31 25.16
N GLY A 76 2.56 -0.73 25.54
CA GLY A 76 2.44 0.65 25.97
C GLY A 76 2.86 1.62 24.87
N ALA A 77 3.96 2.35 25.12
CA ALA A 77 4.51 3.30 24.16
C ALA A 77 4.83 2.66 22.81
N GLY A 78 5.36 1.42 22.79
CA GLY A 78 5.66 0.72 21.54
C GLY A 78 4.41 0.37 20.75
N ALA A 79 3.36 -0.11 21.40
CA ALA A 79 2.06 -0.32 20.75
C ALA A 79 1.47 1.01 20.24
N GLY A 80 1.64 2.10 21.01
CA GLY A 80 1.24 3.45 20.60
C GLY A 80 1.96 3.96 19.36
N ASN A 81 3.27 3.73 19.25
CA ASN A 81 4.07 4.09 18.07
C ASN A 81 3.62 3.38 16.79
N ALA A 82 2.96 2.25 16.88
CA ALA A 82 2.45 1.48 15.75
C ALA A 82 1.14 2.04 15.15
N VAL A 83 0.38 2.84 15.90
CA VAL A 83 -0.99 3.25 15.58
C VAL A 83 -1.09 3.91 14.19
N GLY A 84 -0.21 4.85 13.88
CA GLY A 84 -0.22 5.54 12.57
C GLY A 84 -0.03 4.58 11.40
N ALA A 85 0.87 3.61 11.53
CA ALA A 85 1.10 2.60 10.50
C ALA A 85 -0.05 1.58 10.39
N LEU A 86 -0.73 1.25 11.51
CA LEU A 86 -1.94 0.43 11.48
C LEU A 86 -3.08 1.15 10.74
N VAL A 87 -3.24 2.47 10.93
CA VAL A 87 -4.21 3.28 10.16
C VAL A 87 -3.89 3.24 8.67
N GLU A 88 -2.61 3.29 8.29
CA GLU A 88 -2.19 3.14 6.89
C GLU A 88 -2.58 1.78 6.32
N ALA A 89 -2.24 0.68 7.01
CA ALA A 89 -2.59 -0.69 6.61
C ALA A 89 -4.11 -0.89 6.52
N MET A 90 -4.89 -0.26 7.42
CA MET A 90 -6.35 -0.28 7.38
C MET A 90 -6.90 0.41 6.13
N ASN A 91 -6.30 1.55 5.73
CA ASN A 91 -6.67 2.26 4.50
C ASN A 91 -6.28 1.50 3.24
N ALA A 92 -5.17 0.77 3.29
CA ALA A 92 -4.72 -0.09 2.21
C ALA A 92 -5.60 -1.35 2.06
N GLY A 93 -6.28 -1.76 3.12
CA GLY A 93 -7.01 -3.03 3.16
C GLY A 93 -6.06 -4.23 3.18
N THR A 94 -4.88 -4.06 3.79
CA THR A 94 -3.87 -5.11 3.83
C THR A 94 -4.20 -6.14 4.91
N PRO A 95 -4.22 -7.44 4.60
CA PRO A 95 -4.24 -8.48 5.62
C PRO A 95 -2.97 -8.38 6.48
N LEU A 96 -3.12 -7.95 7.73
CA LEU A 96 -2.00 -7.77 8.64
C LEU A 96 -2.34 -8.28 10.04
N LEU A 97 -1.48 -9.12 10.58
CA LEU A 97 -1.52 -9.53 11.97
C LEU A 97 -0.52 -8.69 12.78
N HIS A 98 -1.02 -7.91 13.71
CA HIS A 98 -0.21 -7.15 14.65
C HIS A 98 -0.21 -7.83 16.01
N LEU A 99 0.94 -8.37 16.41
CA LEU A 99 1.17 -8.96 17.73
C LEU A 99 1.84 -7.93 18.63
N THR A 100 1.27 -7.65 19.80
CA THR A 100 1.88 -6.74 20.76
C THR A 100 1.92 -7.35 22.15
N GLY A 101 2.96 -7.03 22.90
CA GLY A 101 3.05 -7.41 24.29
C GLY A 101 2.02 -6.67 25.15
N GLN A 102 1.88 -7.12 26.39
CA GLN A 102 1.17 -6.42 27.46
C GLN A 102 1.83 -6.77 28.79
N VAL A 103 1.65 -5.92 29.80
CA VAL A 103 2.08 -6.19 31.17
C VAL A 103 1.44 -7.48 31.67
N GLU A 104 1.97 -8.05 32.73
CA GLU A 104 1.38 -9.23 33.40
C GLU A 104 -0.07 -8.97 33.77
N LYS A 105 -0.92 -9.99 33.70
CA LYS A 105 -2.35 -9.87 34.05
C LYS A 105 -2.59 -9.30 35.45
N ALA A 106 -1.68 -9.58 36.39
CA ALA A 106 -1.79 -9.07 37.76
C ALA A 106 -1.77 -7.54 37.87
N TRP A 107 -1.15 -6.86 36.89
CA TRP A 107 -0.98 -5.41 36.87
C TRP A 107 -1.83 -4.74 35.78
N LEU A 108 -2.57 -5.55 35.01
CA LEU A 108 -3.37 -5.06 33.93
C LEU A 108 -4.53 -4.20 34.43
N ASP A 109 -4.70 -3.04 33.79
CA ASP A 109 -5.79 -2.09 34.12
C ASP A 109 -5.74 -1.56 35.56
N ALA A 110 -4.60 -1.67 36.25
CA ALA A 110 -4.44 -1.32 37.68
C ALA A 110 -4.01 0.16 37.88
N ASP A 111 -3.49 0.82 36.83
CA ASP A 111 -2.99 2.22 36.85
C ASP A 111 -1.97 2.46 38.00
N THR A 112 -1.05 1.50 38.14
CA THR A 112 -0.04 1.49 39.21
C THR A 112 1.29 2.11 38.82
N GLY A 113 1.44 2.51 37.57
CA GLY A 113 2.72 2.98 37.01
C GLY A 113 3.70 1.85 36.76
N PHE A 114 3.21 0.64 36.51
CA PHE A 114 4.06 -0.49 36.13
C PHE A 114 4.79 -0.15 34.80
N ILE A 115 6.03 -0.60 34.66
CA ILE A 115 6.85 -0.28 33.48
C ILE A 115 6.12 -0.71 32.20
N HIS A 116 6.00 0.22 31.24
CA HIS A 116 5.27 0.10 29.97
C HIS A 116 3.75 -0.06 30.12
N GLU A 117 3.19 0.11 31.33
CA GLU A 117 1.74 0.16 31.49
C GLU A 117 1.14 1.35 30.72
N THR A 118 -0.04 1.16 30.18
CA THR A 118 -0.91 2.24 29.66
C THR A 118 -2.34 1.94 30.09
N ARG A 119 -3.13 2.98 30.32
CA ARG A 119 -4.49 2.86 30.88
C ARG A 119 -5.38 1.91 30.08
N ASP A 120 -5.34 1.99 28.76
CA ASP A 120 -6.18 1.14 27.90
C ASP A 120 -5.54 0.97 26.51
N GLN A 121 -4.61 0.02 26.42
CA GLN A 121 -3.97 -0.31 25.14
C GLN A 121 -4.98 -0.87 24.13
N LEU A 122 -5.92 -1.69 24.59
CA LEU A 122 -6.87 -2.35 23.70
C LEU A 122 -7.78 -1.36 22.98
N THR A 123 -8.15 -0.24 23.62
CA THR A 123 -9.00 0.79 23.01
C THR A 123 -8.32 1.49 21.84
N PHE A 124 -7.07 1.91 21.96
CA PHE A 124 -6.42 2.55 20.81
C PHE A 124 -6.08 1.54 19.69
N LEU A 125 -5.84 0.27 20.02
CA LEU A 125 -5.71 -0.78 19.01
C LEU A 125 -7.03 -1.04 18.28
N LYS A 126 -8.18 -1.03 18.97
CA LYS A 126 -9.50 -1.13 18.34
C LYS A 126 -9.80 0.02 17.40
N ALA A 127 -9.35 1.23 17.73
CA ALA A 127 -9.55 2.43 16.91
C ALA A 127 -8.69 2.44 15.63
N SER A 128 -7.53 1.77 15.64
CA SER A 128 -6.56 1.76 14.54
C SER A 128 -6.53 0.46 13.72
N SER A 129 -7.29 -0.56 14.13
CA SER A 129 -7.33 -1.87 13.48
C SER A 129 -8.76 -2.26 13.10
N LYS A 130 -8.90 -3.16 12.14
CA LYS A 130 -10.19 -3.78 11.80
C LYS A 130 -10.81 -4.48 13.02
N ARG A 131 -9.99 -5.15 13.81
CA ARG A 131 -10.32 -5.78 15.10
C ARG A 131 -9.12 -5.74 16.02
N ALA A 132 -9.38 -5.82 17.33
CA ALA A 132 -8.33 -6.03 18.32
C ALA A 132 -8.79 -7.01 19.40
N TYR A 133 -7.91 -7.88 19.83
CA TYR A 133 -8.14 -8.92 20.80
C TYR A 133 -7.12 -8.84 21.93
N ARG A 134 -7.53 -9.29 23.13
CA ARG A 134 -6.63 -9.57 24.26
C ARG A 134 -6.68 -11.07 24.55
N ILE A 135 -5.54 -11.73 24.63
CA ILE A 135 -5.45 -13.12 25.09
C ILE A 135 -5.34 -13.11 26.62
N SER A 136 -6.45 -13.35 27.30
CA SER A 136 -6.50 -13.38 28.77
C SER A 136 -6.41 -14.77 29.36
N ASN A 137 -6.54 -15.82 28.53
CA ASN A 137 -6.45 -17.23 28.92
C ASN A 137 -5.53 -17.96 27.96
N ALA A 138 -4.46 -18.58 28.48
CA ALA A 138 -3.45 -19.28 27.69
C ALA A 138 -4.05 -20.38 26.79
N ASN A 139 -5.05 -21.13 27.28
CA ASN A 139 -5.68 -22.20 26.49
C ASN A 139 -6.50 -21.69 25.30
N GLN A 140 -6.80 -20.40 25.23
CA GLN A 140 -7.51 -19.78 24.10
C GLN A 140 -6.57 -19.14 23.09
N ALA A 141 -5.26 -19.13 23.35
CA ALA A 141 -4.29 -18.39 22.54
C ALA A 141 -4.32 -18.79 21.06
N VAL A 142 -4.26 -20.11 20.78
CA VAL A 142 -4.27 -20.63 19.41
C VAL A 142 -5.58 -20.30 18.70
N ALA A 143 -6.72 -20.48 19.38
CA ALA A 143 -8.04 -20.19 18.78
C ALA A 143 -8.21 -18.70 18.46
N ILE A 144 -7.76 -17.79 19.35
CA ILE A 144 -7.80 -16.35 19.11
C ILE A 144 -6.86 -15.96 17.97
N LEU A 145 -5.68 -16.58 17.89
CA LEU A 145 -4.73 -16.31 16.80
C LEU A 145 -5.30 -16.74 15.44
N HIS A 146 -5.86 -17.95 15.34
CA HIS A 146 -6.55 -18.39 14.12
C HIS A 146 -7.67 -17.43 13.71
N LYS A 147 -8.50 -17.01 14.69
CA LYS A 147 -9.57 -16.04 14.44
C LYS A 147 -9.01 -14.71 13.95
N ALA A 148 -7.95 -14.19 14.56
CA ALA A 148 -7.33 -12.92 14.17
C ALA A 148 -6.78 -12.96 12.74
N ILE A 149 -6.09 -14.06 12.37
CA ILE A 149 -5.57 -14.26 11.02
C ILE A 149 -6.73 -14.35 10.01
N GLN A 150 -7.74 -15.16 10.32
CA GLN A 150 -8.91 -15.30 9.44
C GLN A 150 -9.62 -13.96 9.21
N GLU A 151 -9.82 -13.16 10.26
CA GLU A 151 -10.43 -11.84 10.13
C GLU A 151 -9.57 -10.86 9.34
N ALA A 152 -8.24 -10.88 9.52
CA ALA A 152 -7.35 -10.05 8.72
C ALA A 152 -7.47 -10.36 7.22
N GLN A 153 -7.59 -11.63 6.87
CA GLN A 153 -7.66 -12.13 5.50
C GLN A 153 -9.08 -12.17 4.92
N THR A 154 -10.13 -11.97 5.72
CA THR A 154 -11.52 -11.92 5.23
C THR A 154 -11.82 -10.53 4.69
N PRO A 155 -12.25 -10.38 3.41
CA PRO A 155 -12.63 -9.09 2.86
C PRO A 155 -13.86 -8.46 3.58
N PRO A 156 -13.88 -7.13 3.73
CA PRO A 156 -12.80 -6.20 3.45
C PRO A 156 -11.62 -6.42 4.39
N CYS A 157 -10.44 -6.76 3.82
CA CYS A 157 -9.24 -7.07 4.59
C CYS A 157 -8.74 -5.85 5.40
N GLY A 158 -7.93 -6.12 6.41
CA GLY A 158 -7.36 -5.06 7.25
C GLY A 158 -6.52 -5.61 8.40
N PRO A 159 -5.80 -4.74 9.14
CA PRO A 159 -5.00 -5.15 10.27
C PRO A 159 -5.87 -5.67 11.42
N VAL A 160 -5.42 -6.73 12.06
CA VAL A 160 -6.00 -7.25 13.30
C VAL A 160 -4.91 -7.28 14.36
N SER A 161 -5.16 -6.60 15.48
CA SER A 161 -4.21 -6.52 16.59
C SER A 161 -4.54 -7.56 17.66
N VAL A 162 -3.50 -8.20 18.20
CA VAL A 162 -3.62 -9.13 19.32
C VAL A 162 -2.62 -8.73 20.40
N GLU A 163 -3.12 -8.28 21.55
CA GLU A 163 -2.26 -8.02 22.70
C GLU A 163 -2.20 -9.25 23.62
N ILE A 164 -0.99 -9.53 24.11
CA ILE A 164 -0.72 -10.78 24.82
C ILE A 164 0.11 -10.46 26.07
N PRO A 165 -0.46 -10.57 27.30
CA PRO A 165 0.29 -10.41 28.54
C PRO A 165 1.49 -11.35 28.60
N ILE A 166 2.62 -10.87 29.13
CA ILE A 166 3.88 -11.63 29.12
C ILE A 166 3.78 -12.95 29.92
N ASP A 167 3.03 -12.97 31.01
CA ASP A 167 2.76 -14.19 31.79
C ASP A 167 1.97 -15.22 30.98
N ILE A 168 1.06 -14.76 30.12
CA ILE A 168 0.33 -15.64 29.17
C ILE A 168 1.27 -16.18 28.09
N GLN A 169 2.18 -15.36 27.53
CA GLN A 169 3.15 -15.83 26.53
C GLN A 169 4.02 -16.97 27.06
N SER A 170 4.36 -16.93 28.34
CA SER A 170 5.20 -17.91 29.03
C SER A 170 4.43 -19.11 29.57
N ALA A 171 3.10 -19.00 29.66
CA ALA A 171 2.26 -20.07 30.19
C ALA A 171 2.32 -21.34 29.33
N LYS A 172 2.25 -22.52 29.97
CA LYS A 172 2.23 -23.81 29.29
C LYS A 172 0.81 -24.26 28.99
N ILE A 173 0.62 -24.75 27.78
CA ILE A 173 -0.65 -25.30 27.28
C ILE A 173 -0.42 -26.71 26.70
N PRO A 174 -1.45 -27.58 26.69
CA PRO A 174 -1.35 -28.87 26.01
C PRO A 174 -1.07 -28.70 24.50
N LEU A 175 -0.12 -29.48 23.96
CA LEU A 175 0.15 -29.49 22.51
C LEU A 175 -1.10 -29.82 21.68
N SER A 176 -2.04 -30.56 22.22
CA SER A 176 -3.32 -30.89 21.57
C SER A 176 -4.20 -29.67 21.25
N LEU A 177 -3.92 -28.50 21.83
CA LEU A 177 -4.59 -27.24 21.49
C LEU A 177 -4.03 -26.59 20.22
N LEU A 178 -2.88 -27.05 19.74
CA LEU A 178 -2.35 -26.62 18.45
C LEU A 178 -3.15 -27.27 17.33
N THR A 179 -4.12 -26.55 16.80
CA THR A 179 -5.00 -27.01 15.73
C THR A 179 -4.46 -26.62 14.34
N ALA A 180 -4.99 -27.25 13.29
CA ALA A 180 -4.67 -26.87 11.92
C ALA A 180 -5.22 -25.46 11.57
N PRO A 181 -4.64 -24.77 10.59
CA PRO A 181 -5.12 -23.49 10.11
C PRO A 181 -6.60 -23.54 9.70
N LEU A 182 -7.30 -22.46 9.97
CA LEU A 182 -8.67 -22.28 9.44
C LEU A 182 -8.59 -22.10 7.92
N LYS A 183 -9.43 -22.80 7.20
CA LYS A 183 -9.53 -22.62 5.75
C LYS A 183 -10.10 -21.23 5.47
N ARG A 184 -9.51 -20.52 4.52
CA ARG A 184 -10.08 -19.28 4.00
C ARG A 184 -11.48 -19.58 3.46
N ALA A 185 -12.45 -18.73 3.80
CA ALA A 185 -13.79 -18.84 3.21
C ALA A 185 -13.67 -18.71 1.67
N PRO A 186 -14.39 -19.53 0.89
CA PRO A 186 -14.42 -19.36 -0.56
C PRO A 186 -14.97 -17.97 -0.90
N ALA A 187 -14.56 -17.42 -2.04
CA ALA A 187 -15.17 -16.21 -2.57
C ALA A 187 -16.68 -16.42 -2.72
N VAL A 188 -17.45 -15.39 -2.41
CA VAL A 188 -18.90 -15.43 -2.62
C VAL A 188 -19.14 -15.28 -4.12
N GLU A 189 -19.60 -16.34 -4.76
CA GLU A 189 -19.97 -16.31 -6.17
C GLU A 189 -21.20 -15.43 -6.33
N PRO A 190 -21.22 -14.54 -7.35
CA PRO A 190 -22.37 -13.69 -7.60
C PRO A 190 -23.55 -14.53 -8.13
N GLU A 191 -24.76 -14.20 -7.74
CA GLU A 191 -25.95 -14.82 -8.32
C GLU A 191 -26.01 -14.55 -9.83
N ALA A 192 -26.27 -15.59 -10.62
CA ALA A 192 -26.35 -15.49 -12.09
C ALA A 192 -27.34 -14.41 -12.56
N SER A 193 -28.47 -14.25 -11.88
CA SER A 193 -29.47 -13.21 -12.15
C SER A 193 -28.90 -11.79 -12.02
N LEU A 194 -28.04 -11.53 -11.02
CA LEU A 194 -27.39 -10.23 -10.85
C LEU A 194 -26.36 -9.96 -11.96
N VAL A 195 -25.59 -10.98 -12.34
CA VAL A 195 -24.63 -10.89 -13.45
C VAL A 195 -25.38 -10.64 -14.77
N ASP A 196 -26.49 -11.34 -15.01
CA ASP A 196 -27.33 -11.16 -16.22
C ASP A 196 -27.98 -9.78 -16.29
N ALA A 197 -28.43 -9.25 -15.15
CA ALA A 197 -28.97 -7.89 -15.06
C ALA A 197 -27.93 -6.84 -15.35
N LEU A 198 -26.71 -6.99 -14.78
CA LEU A 198 -25.58 -6.10 -15.05
C LEU A 198 -25.14 -6.19 -16.50
N TRP A 199 -25.03 -7.41 -17.05
CA TRP A 199 -24.71 -7.63 -18.46
C TRP A 199 -25.74 -6.99 -19.39
N ALA A 200 -27.03 -7.09 -19.07
CA ALA A 200 -28.08 -6.46 -19.84
C ALA A 200 -27.95 -4.94 -19.94
N GLN A 201 -27.46 -4.28 -18.87
CA GLN A 201 -27.14 -2.85 -18.87
C GLN A 201 -25.85 -2.55 -19.63
N LEU A 202 -24.76 -3.25 -19.31
CA LEU A 202 -23.46 -3.04 -19.91
C LEU A 202 -23.49 -3.20 -21.43
N LYS A 203 -24.18 -4.22 -21.96
CA LYS A 203 -24.29 -4.46 -23.40
C LYS A 203 -25.03 -3.38 -24.18
N GLN A 204 -25.85 -2.56 -23.52
CA GLN A 204 -26.56 -1.45 -24.16
C GLN A 204 -25.70 -0.20 -24.25
N ALA A 205 -24.68 -0.07 -23.42
CA ALA A 205 -23.76 1.04 -23.47
C ALA A 205 -23.01 1.09 -24.82
N LYS A 206 -22.72 2.28 -25.29
CA LYS A 206 -21.89 2.53 -26.49
C LYS A 206 -20.42 2.68 -26.12
N GLN A 207 -20.16 3.38 -25.01
CA GLN A 207 -18.83 3.71 -24.51
C GLN A 207 -18.78 3.46 -22.99
N PRO A 208 -18.73 2.19 -22.54
CA PRO A 208 -18.69 1.87 -21.13
C PRO A 208 -17.32 2.23 -20.52
N LEU A 209 -17.36 2.75 -19.28
CA LEU A 209 -16.21 3.04 -18.43
C LEU A 209 -16.13 2.02 -17.28
N LEU A 210 -14.98 1.39 -17.10
CA LEU A 210 -14.65 0.56 -15.95
C LEU A 210 -13.62 1.29 -15.08
N TRP A 211 -14.02 1.65 -13.84
CA TRP A 211 -13.15 2.26 -12.84
C TRP A 211 -12.66 1.18 -11.87
N LEU A 212 -11.34 0.93 -11.86
CA LEU A 212 -10.72 -0.12 -11.07
C LEU A 212 -10.12 0.44 -9.77
N GLY A 213 -10.46 -0.20 -8.65
CA GLY A 213 -9.84 0.02 -7.35
C GLY A 213 -9.01 -1.16 -6.86
N GLY A 214 -8.44 -1.02 -5.65
CA GLY A 214 -7.65 -2.08 -5.04
C GLY A 214 -8.41 -3.38 -4.76
N GLY A 215 -9.75 -3.34 -4.63
CA GLY A 215 -10.57 -4.55 -4.49
C GLY A 215 -10.62 -5.42 -5.75
N ALA A 216 -10.14 -4.93 -6.90
CA ALA A 216 -10.10 -5.66 -8.16
C ALA A 216 -8.69 -6.17 -8.54
N LEU A 217 -7.70 -6.14 -7.63
CA LEU A 217 -6.30 -6.51 -7.93
C LEU A 217 -6.13 -7.91 -8.52
N GLU A 218 -7.00 -8.84 -8.17
CA GLU A 218 -6.95 -10.23 -8.68
C GLU A 218 -7.79 -10.45 -9.94
N SER A 219 -8.29 -9.37 -10.59
CA SER A 219 -9.23 -9.45 -11.73
C SER A 219 -8.56 -9.24 -13.10
N GLY A 220 -7.24 -9.26 -13.21
CA GLY A 220 -6.48 -8.84 -14.38
C GLY A 220 -6.94 -9.47 -15.70
N GLU A 221 -7.11 -10.80 -15.76
CA GLU A 221 -7.53 -11.52 -16.96
C GLU A 221 -8.94 -11.12 -17.43
N ALA A 222 -9.89 -11.03 -16.48
CA ALA A 222 -11.25 -10.61 -16.79
C ALA A 222 -11.30 -9.15 -17.28
N VAL A 223 -10.55 -8.27 -16.61
CA VAL A 223 -10.41 -6.87 -17.01
C VAL A 223 -9.78 -6.75 -18.39
N LYS A 224 -8.75 -7.54 -18.69
CA LYS A 224 -8.14 -7.57 -20.02
C LYS A 224 -9.15 -8.01 -21.08
N THR A 225 -9.93 -9.06 -20.83
CA THR A 225 -10.98 -9.52 -21.77
C THR A 225 -12.02 -8.44 -22.06
N LEU A 226 -12.50 -7.72 -21.03
CA LEU A 226 -13.41 -6.60 -21.18
C LEU A 226 -12.77 -5.44 -21.95
N ALA A 227 -11.50 -5.13 -21.67
CA ALA A 227 -10.75 -4.07 -22.34
C ALA A 227 -10.42 -4.40 -23.81
N ASP A 228 -10.08 -5.66 -24.12
CA ASP A 228 -9.91 -6.15 -25.49
C ASP A 228 -11.20 -5.99 -26.30
N ALA A 229 -12.34 -6.18 -25.66
CA ALA A 229 -13.66 -5.94 -26.25
C ALA A 229 -14.03 -4.44 -26.35
N GLY A 230 -13.18 -3.54 -25.91
CA GLY A 230 -13.35 -2.08 -26.08
C GLY A 230 -13.96 -1.35 -24.87
N VAL A 231 -14.10 -1.99 -23.70
CA VAL A 231 -14.44 -1.29 -22.47
C VAL A 231 -13.30 -0.35 -22.09
N THR A 232 -13.61 0.93 -21.94
CA THR A 232 -12.62 1.93 -21.49
C THR A 232 -12.29 1.71 -20.02
N VAL A 233 -11.00 1.66 -19.67
CA VAL A 233 -10.55 1.37 -18.31
C VAL A 233 -9.77 2.52 -17.71
N ILE A 234 -10.14 2.94 -16.52
CA ILE A 234 -9.37 3.86 -15.68
C ILE A 234 -9.07 3.22 -14.33
N SER A 235 -7.89 3.45 -13.82
CA SER A 235 -7.46 2.89 -12.53
C SER A 235 -7.37 3.96 -11.46
N SER A 236 -7.82 3.63 -10.26
CA SER A 236 -7.38 4.34 -9.06
C SER A 236 -5.87 4.19 -8.88
N THR A 237 -5.26 4.99 -8.01
CA THR A 237 -3.83 4.87 -7.75
C THR A 237 -3.44 3.47 -7.23
N HIS A 238 -4.31 2.83 -6.45
CA HIS A 238 -4.07 1.48 -5.93
C HIS A 238 -4.47 0.37 -6.90
N GLY A 239 -5.35 0.64 -7.85
CA GLY A 239 -5.76 -0.31 -8.90
C GLY A 239 -4.84 -0.31 -10.12
N ARG A 240 -3.73 0.43 -10.11
CA ARG A 240 -2.80 0.49 -11.25
C ARG A 240 -2.17 -0.86 -11.54
N GLY A 241 -2.04 -1.15 -12.83
CA GLY A 241 -1.45 -2.37 -13.33
C GLY A 241 -2.40 -3.58 -13.36
N ILE A 242 -3.63 -3.48 -12.85
CA ILE A 242 -4.67 -4.51 -13.09
C ILE A 242 -4.88 -4.69 -14.59
N LEU A 243 -4.97 -3.59 -15.33
CA LEU A 243 -4.75 -3.53 -16.77
C LEU A 243 -3.41 -2.82 -16.99
N ALA A 244 -2.55 -3.40 -17.83
CA ALA A 244 -1.27 -2.78 -18.15
C ALA A 244 -1.47 -1.35 -18.71
N ASP A 245 -0.63 -0.41 -18.26
CA ASP A 245 -0.70 0.99 -18.69
C ASP A 245 -0.48 1.16 -20.21
N SER A 246 0.11 0.17 -20.87
CA SER A 246 0.33 0.12 -22.32
C SER A 246 -0.89 -0.35 -23.13
N HIS A 247 -1.92 -0.86 -22.47
CA HIS A 247 -3.11 -1.37 -23.15
C HIS A 247 -3.90 -0.23 -23.84
N ARG A 248 -4.40 -0.45 -25.08
CA ARG A 248 -5.09 0.58 -25.88
C ARG A 248 -6.32 1.19 -25.20
N ALA A 249 -7.02 0.42 -24.36
CA ALA A 249 -8.21 0.87 -23.65
C ALA A 249 -7.89 1.49 -22.26
N SER A 250 -6.61 1.61 -21.88
CA SER A 250 -6.18 2.11 -20.58
C SER A 250 -6.05 3.63 -20.56
N LEU A 251 -6.84 4.30 -19.72
CA LEU A 251 -6.65 5.70 -19.32
C LEU A 251 -5.62 5.87 -18.19
N ARG A 252 -4.99 4.76 -17.77
CA ARG A 252 -4.06 4.72 -16.62
C ARG A 252 -4.69 5.33 -15.36
N ALA A 253 -3.92 6.13 -14.59
CA ALA A 253 -4.41 6.90 -13.43
C ALA A 253 -4.47 8.41 -13.73
N PHE A 254 -4.82 8.80 -14.96
CA PHE A 254 -4.89 10.20 -15.38
C PHE A 254 -6.26 10.85 -15.09
N HIS A 255 -6.98 10.37 -14.08
CA HIS A 255 -8.33 10.79 -13.71
C HIS A 255 -8.48 12.30 -13.42
N ASN A 256 -7.40 13.02 -13.13
CA ASN A 256 -7.39 14.47 -12.90
C ASN A 256 -6.84 15.27 -14.10
N SER A 257 -6.66 14.64 -15.26
CA SER A 257 -6.23 15.34 -16.48
C SER A 257 -7.43 15.85 -17.27
N PRO A 258 -7.43 17.12 -17.71
CA PRO A 258 -8.55 17.66 -18.48
C PRO A 258 -8.90 16.88 -19.75
N SER A 259 -7.88 16.33 -20.45
CA SER A 259 -8.09 15.53 -21.65
C SER A 259 -8.81 14.21 -21.34
N VAL A 260 -8.49 13.58 -20.23
CA VAL A 260 -9.13 12.33 -19.78
C VAL A 260 -10.51 12.60 -19.20
N GLU A 261 -10.71 13.69 -18.46
CA GLU A 261 -12.04 14.11 -17.97
C GLU A 261 -13.00 14.35 -19.13
N ALA A 262 -12.54 15.05 -20.19
CA ALA A 262 -13.34 15.30 -21.38
C ALA A 262 -13.70 14.01 -22.13
N LEU A 263 -12.89 12.97 -22.03
CA LEU A 263 -13.20 11.66 -22.59
C LEU A 263 -14.18 10.88 -21.70
N ILE A 264 -14.00 10.90 -20.38
CA ILE A 264 -14.91 10.27 -19.41
C ILE A 264 -16.33 10.81 -19.61
N SER A 265 -16.50 12.11 -19.82
CA SER A 265 -17.81 12.73 -20.04
C SER A 265 -18.55 12.24 -21.31
N GLN A 266 -17.85 11.59 -22.24
CA GLN A 266 -18.42 11.00 -23.45
C GLN A 266 -18.84 9.53 -23.26
N CYS A 267 -18.44 8.91 -22.14
CA CYS A 267 -18.90 7.57 -21.78
C CYS A 267 -20.40 7.63 -21.36
N ASP A 268 -21.10 6.51 -21.48
CA ASP A 268 -22.54 6.42 -21.22
C ASP A 268 -22.93 5.35 -20.20
N PHE A 269 -21.93 4.77 -19.51
CA PHE A 269 -22.09 3.80 -18.43
C PHE A 269 -20.84 3.78 -17.57
N THR A 270 -20.98 3.70 -16.25
CA THR A 270 -19.84 3.55 -15.34
C THR A 270 -19.98 2.31 -14.47
N LEU A 271 -19.00 1.40 -14.56
CA LEU A 271 -18.83 0.28 -13.66
C LEU A 271 -17.66 0.56 -12.73
N VAL A 272 -17.92 0.64 -11.42
CA VAL A 272 -16.89 0.85 -10.39
C VAL A 272 -16.62 -0.49 -9.71
N ALA A 273 -15.41 -1.00 -9.81
CA ALA A 273 -15.03 -2.28 -9.23
C ALA A 273 -14.01 -2.11 -8.11
N GLY A 274 -14.41 -2.40 -6.86
CA GLY A 274 -13.54 -2.42 -5.69
C GLY A 274 -12.83 -1.09 -5.39
N SER A 275 -13.50 0.03 -5.67
CA SER A 275 -12.95 1.38 -5.48
C SER A 275 -13.80 2.22 -4.55
N ARG A 276 -13.13 2.90 -3.62
CA ARG A 276 -13.77 3.89 -2.74
C ARG A 276 -13.99 5.25 -3.42
N LEU A 277 -13.53 5.45 -4.68
CA LEU A 277 -13.60 6.73 -5.39
C LEU A 277 -13.12 7.88 -4.49
N ARG A 278 -11.85 7.85 -4.11
CA ARG A 278 -11.26 8.78 -3.12
C ARG A 278 -11.26 10.22 -3.62
N SER A 279 -11.29 11.17 -2.68
CA SER A 279 -11.32 12.60 -2.96
C SER A 279 -10.19 13.08 -3.88
N ASN A 280 -8.96 12.60 -3.68
CA ASN A 280 -7.80 12.96 -4.49
C ASN A 280 -7.84 12.42 -5.93
N GLU A 281 -8.64 11.39 -6.18
CA GLU A 281 -8.81 10.78 -7.51
C GLU A 281 -10.03 11.33 -8.25
N THR A 282 -10.95 11.98 -7.54
CA THR A 282 -12.22 12.47 -8.06
C THR A 282 -12.41 13.97 -7.86
N ARG A 283 -11.31 14.73 -7.62
CA ARG A 283 -11.33 16.19 -7.36
C ARG A 283 -12.30 16.55 -6.25
N SER A 284 -12.21 15.85 -5.13
CA SER A 284 -13.14 15.96 -4.00
C SER A 284 -14.59 15.75 -4.41
N TRP A 285 -14.79 14.66 -5.19
CA TRP A 285 -16.09 14.17 -5.68
C TRP A 285 -16.82 15.13 -6.62
N THR A 286 -16.08 16.06 -7.24
CA THR A 286 -16.60 16.97 -8.28
C THR A 286 -16.41 16.43 -9.70
N LEU A 287 -15.66 15.33 -9.89
CA LEU A 287 -15.57 14.65 -11.18
C LEU A 287 -16.93 14.03 -11.52
N GLU A 288 -17.50 14.43 -12.63
CA GLU A 288 -18.75 13.87 -13.11
C GLU A 288 -18.50 12.48 -13.73
N LEU A 289 -19.11 11.45 -13.14
CA LEU A 289 -19.08 10.10 -13.69
C LEU A 289 -20.37 9.85 -14.48
N PRO A 290 -20.26 9.24 -15.69
CA PRO A 290 -21.41 8.90 -16.51
C PRO A 290 -22.42 8.00 -15.78
N THR A 291 -23.70 8.18 -16.11
CA THR A 291 -24.81 7.35 -15.63
C THR A 291 -25.32 6.42 -16.75
N PRO A 292 -25.87 5.22 -16.44
CA PRO A 292 -26.00 4.67 -15.08
C PRO A 292 -24.66 4.28 -14.46
N ARG A 293 -24.57 4.36 -13.11
CA ARG A 293 -23.40 4.01 -12.31
C ARG A 293 -23.69 2.75 -11.51
N VAL A 294 -22.89 1.73 -11.71
CA VAL A 294 -22.98 0.48 -10.94
C VAL A 294 -21.69 0.27 -10.16
N GLN A 295 -21.83 -0.04 -8.88
CA GLN A 295 -20.68 -0.34 -8.01
C GLN A 295 -20.65 -1.83 -7.67
N ILE A 296 -19.47 -2.44 -7.76
CA ILE A 296 -19.17 -3.76 -7.23
C ILE A 296 -18.24 -3.55 -6.03
N ASP A 297 -18.64 -3.98 -4.86
CA ASP A 297 -17.81 -3.95 -3.66
C ASP A 297 -18.15 -5.14 -2.76
N ILE A 298 -17.14 -5.67 -2.06
CA ILE A 298 -17.36 -6.75 -1.09
C ILE A 298 -17.92 -6.22 0.24
N ASP A 299 -17.75 -4.93 0.52
CA ASP A 299 -18.23 -4.26 1.72
C ASP A 299 -19.60 -3.63 1.45
N PRO A 300 -20.68 -4.16 2.04
CA PRO A 300 -22.02 -3.57 1.86
C PRO A 300 -22.10 -2.12 2.38
N ALA A 301 -21.23 -1.73 3.32
CA ALA A 301 -21.16 -0.37 3.82
C ALA A 301 -20.44 0.60 2.85
N ALA A 302 -19.85 0.09 1.77
CA ALA A 302 -19.24 0.91 0.72
C ALA A 302 -20.28 1.46 -0.26
N ALA A 303 -21.50 0.93 -0.26
CA ALA A 303 -22.58 1.30 -1.17
C ALA A 303 -22.85 2.82 -1.15
N SER A 304 -22.72 3.45 -2.31
CA SER A 304 -22.96 4.89 -2.50
C SER A 304 -22.26 5.82 -1.51
N ARG A 305 -21.13 5.40 -0.96
CA ARG A 305 -20.40 6.15 0.10
C ARG A 305 -20.01 7.56 -0.36
N ASN A 306 -19.52 7.71 -1.59
CA ASN A 306 -18.97 8.96 -2.12
C ASN A 306 -19.72 9.48 -3.35
N TYR A 307 -20.34 8.58 -4.11
CA TYR A 307 -21.20 8.89 -5.26
C TYR A 307 -22.51 8.14 -5.12
N LEU A 308 -23.62 8.79 -5.44
CA LEU A 308 -24.87 8.07 -5.56
C LEU A 308 -24.78 7.08 -6.74
N MET A 309 -24.94 5.80 -6.46
CA MET A 309 -24.94 4.73 -7.45
C MET A 309 -26.38 4.35 -7.81
N ASP A 310 -26.61 4.09 -9.09
CA ASP A 310 -27.92 3.58 -9.54
C ASP A 310 -28.14 2.13 -9.06
N ASN A 311 -27.04 1.37 -8.91
CA ASN A 311 -27.07 0.03 -8.32
C ASN A 311 -25.73 -0.30 -7.63
N THR A 312 -25.78 -1.10 -6.56
CA THR A 312 -24.61 -1.63 -5.86
C THR A 312 -24.74 -3.13 -5.72
N LEU A 313 -23.72 -3.86 -6.21
CA LEU A 313 -23.63 -5.30 -6.14
C LEU A 313 -22.61 -5.67 -5.06
N VAL A 314 -23.10 -6.31 -3.98
CA VAL A 314 -22.20 -6.83 -2.92
C VAL A 314 -21.68 -8.18 -3.38
N ALA A 315 -20.46 -8.18 -3.94
CA ALA A 315 -19.84 -9.36 -4.51
C ALA A 315 -18.30 -9.22 -4.53
N ASP A 316 -17.64 -10.36 -4.67
CA ASP A 316 -16.20 -10.39 -4.98
C ASP A 316 -15.98 -9.88 -6.41
N CYS A 317 -15.10 -8.87 -6.58
CA CYS A 317 -14.81 -8.26 -7.89
C CYS A 317 -14.25 -9.29 -8.88
N ARG A 318 -13.39 -10.20 -8.42
CA ARG A 318 -12.78 -11.23 -9.28
C ARG A 318 -13.85 -12.16 -9.86
N ALA A 319 -14.71 -12.69 -9.00
CA ALA A 319 -15.79 -13.61 -9.43
C ALA A 319 -16.77 -12.91 -10.38
N LEU A 320 -17.21 -11.69 -10.04
CA LEU A 320 -18.20 -10.98 -10.85
C LEU A 320 -17.62 -10.50 -12.18
N LEU A 321 -16.41 -9.95 -12.20
CA LEU A 321 -15.77 -9.52 -13.45
C LEU A 321 -15.43 -10.72 -14.36
N ALA A 322 -15.03 -11.87 -13.80
CA ALA A 322 -14.86 -13.11 -14.56
C ALA A 322 -16.16 -13.56 -15.23
N ALA A 323 -17.26 -13.58 -14.47
CA ALA A 323 -18.59 -13.92 -15.01
C ALA A 323 -19.07 -12.94 -16.10
N LEU A 324 -18.73 -11.66 -16.01
CA LEU A 324 -18.99 -10.68 -17.08
C LEU A 324 -18.12 -10.94 -18.31
N ALA A 325 -16.83 -11.24 -18.12
CA ALA A 325 -15.90 -11.52 -19.22
C ALA A 325 -16.34 -12.72 -20.06
N GLU A 326 -16.89 -13.77 -19.43
CA GLU A 326 -17.45 -14.93 -20.12
C GLU A 326 -18.61 -14.57 -21.06
N ARG A 327 -19.36 -13.51 -20.75
CA ARG A 327 -20.53 -13.06 -21.54
C ARG A 327 -20.17 -12.17 -22.72
N VAL A 328 -18.91 -11.74 -22.87
CA VAL A 328 -18.48 -10.79 -23.91
C VAL A 328 -18.64 -11.36 -25.32
N GLN A 329 -18.36 -12.62 -25.56
CA GLN A 329 -18.54 -13.45 -26.77
C GLN A 329 -18.79 -12.67 -28.08
N GLY A 330 -17.73 -12.07 -28.66
CA GLY A 330 -17.82 -11.35 -29.94
C GLY A 330 -18.44 -9.94 -29.88
N ARG A 331 -18.85 -9.49 -28.70
CA ARG A 331 -19.26 -8.10 -28.49
C ARG A 331 -18.04 -7.18 -28.57
N MET A 332 -18.18 -6.07 -29.28
CA MET A 332 -17.19 -4.99 -29.32
C MET A 332 -17.88 -3.68 -28.94
N TRP A 333 -17.21 -2.89 -28.11
CA TRP A 333 -17.55 -1.51 -27.81
C TRP A 333 -16.55 -0.56 -28.46
N GLY A 334 -16.99 0.66 -28.74
CA GLY A 334 -16.16 1.63 -29.44
C GLY A 334 -15.88 1.26 -30.89
N ASP A 335 -15.09 2.09 -31.52
CA ASP A 335 -14.62 1.94 -32.89
C ASP A 335 -13.19 2.51 -33.01
N ALA A 336 -12.60 2.48 -34.20
CA ALA A 336 -11.28 3.02 -34.45
C ALA A 336 -11.15 4.52 -34.11
N ARG A 337 -12.24 5.28 -34.22
CA ARG A 337 -12.27 6.69 -33.82
C ARG A 337 -12.15 6.81 -32.31
N TRP A 338 -12.88 5.98 -31.56
CA TRP A 338 -12.82 5.96 -30.09
C TRP A 338 -11.42 5.56 -29.61
N ASP A 339 -10.81 4.53 -30.18
CA ASP A 339 -9.43 4.13 -29.86
C ASP A 339 -8.44 5.28 -30.12
N SER A 340 -8.63 6.04 -31.19
CA SER A 340 -7.79 7.22 -31.49
C SER A 340 -7.99 8.35 -30.46
N GLN A 341 -9.22 8.56 -29.99
CA GLN A 341 -9.53 9.55 -28.94
C GLN A 341 -8.92 9.15 -27.59
N LEU A 342 -9.00 7.86 -27.21
CA LEU A 342 -8.36 7.31 -26.00
C LEU A 342 -6.85 7.58 -26.03
N LYS A 343 -6.20 7.20 -27.14
CA LYS A 343 -4.77 7.42 -27.33
C LYS A 343 -4.39 8.90 -27.21
N ALA A 344 -5.09 9.77 -27.93
CA ALA A 344 -4.83 11.21 -27.90
C ALA A 344 -5.03 11.83 -26.49
N ALA A 345 -6.06 11.38 -25.75
CA ALA A 345 -6.31 11.88 -24.40
C ALA A 345 -5.19 11.48 -23.42
N VAL A 346 -4.71 10.23 -23.51
CA VAL A 346 -3.59 9.73 -22.68
C VAL A 346 -2.28 10.43 -23.05
N GLU A 347 -1.98 10.60 -24.33
CA GLU A 347 -0.78 11.30 -24.81
C GLU A 347 -0.77 12.76 -24.35
N ALA A 348 -1.90 13.46 -24.46
CA ALA A 348 -2.03 14.84 -23.95
C ALA A 348 -1.86 14.92 -22.43
N ALA A 349 -2.42 13.96 -21.68
CA ALA A 349 -2.27 13.89 -20.24
C ALA A 349 -0.81 13.62 -19.83
N GLU A 350 -0.14 12.69 -20.51
CA GLU A 350 1.27 12.38 -20.27
C GLU A 350 2.16 13.58 -20.60
N GLN A 351 1.95 14.22 -21.76
CA GLN A 351 2.74 15.39 -22.17
C GLN A 351 2.57 16.55 -21.19
N GLY A 352 1.34 16.87 -20.80
CA GLY A 352 1.09 17.94 -19.82
C GLY A 352 1.76 17.67 -18.47
N LEU A 353 1.81 16.40 -18.03
CA LEU A 353 2.53 16.04 -16.82
C LEU A 353 4.05 16.09 -17.00
N ARG A 354 4.59 15.69 -18.17
CA ARG A 354 6.02 15.83 -18.49
C ARG A 354 6.46 17.30 -18.49
N ASP A 355 5.65 18.17 -19.08
CA ASP A 355 5.92 19.63 -19.10
C ASP A 355 5.95 20.20 -17.67
N GLN A 356 5.02 19.77 -16.82
CA GLN A 356 5.00 20.14 -15.41
C GLN A 356 6.22 19.64 -14.64
N CYS A 357 6.68 18.41 -14.93
CA CYS A 357 7.83 17.80 -14.28
C CYS A 357 9.18 18.34 -14.78
N GLY A 358 9.24 18.91 -15.98
CA GLY A 358 10.48 19.45 -16.56
C GLY A 358 11.60 18.40 -16.57
N ALA A 359 12.76 18.75 -16.04
CA ALA A 359 13.94 17.87 -15.99
C ALA A 359 13.68 16.52 -15.29
N TYR A 360 12.76 16.49 -14.31
CA TYR A 360 12.46 15.26 -13.55
C TYR A 360 11.68 14.21 -14.35
N ALA A 361 11.09 14.57 -15.49
CA ALA A 361 10.58 13.58 -16.45
C ALA A 361 11.70 12.68 -16.99
N LYS A 362 12.92 13.23 -17.19
CA LYS A 362 14.11 12.45 -17.60
C LYS A 362 14.56 11.47 -16.52
N LEU A 363 14.39 11.82 -15.24
CA LEU A 363 14.68 10.89 -14.13
C LEU A 363 13.74 9.68 -14.18
N ASN A 364 12.43 9.90 -14.40
CA ASN A 364 11.50 8.80 -14.63
C ASN A 364 11.91 7.92 -15.82
N ASP A 365 12.34 8.53 -16.92
CA ASP A 365 12.77 7.79 -18.11
C ASP A 365 14.06 6.98 -17.84
N ALA A 366 15.01 7.54 -17.07
CA ALA A 366 16.21 6.84 -16.65
C ALA A 366 15.89 5.61 -15.77
N ILE A 367 14.94 5.76 -14.84
CA ILE A 367 14.45 4.64 -14.02
C ILE A 367 13.79 3.58 -14.91
N ALA A 368 12.91 4.00 -15.82
CA ALA A 368 12.20 3.07 -16.72
C ALA A 368 13.12 2.31 -17.67
N GLN A 369 14.28 2.87 -18.04
CA GLN A 369 15.27 2.19 -18.88
C GLN A 369 16.18 1.23 -18.12
N ALA A 370 16.45 1.51 -16.85
CA ALA A 370 17.41 0.75 -16.05
C ALA A 370 16.73 -0.28 -15.11
N LEU A 371 15.47 -0.06 -14.73
CA LEU A 371 14.72 -0.97 -13.88
C LEU A 371 14.19 -2.15 -14.71
N PRO A 372 14.37 -3.40 -14.26
CA PRO A 372 13.77 -4.56 -14.93
C PRO A 372 12.23 -4.42 -15.09
N ASP A 373 11.68 -5.10 -16.11
CA ASP A 373 10.25 -5.02 -16.43
C ASP A 373 9.31 -5.42 -15.28
N ASP A 374 9.79 -6.26 -14.38
CA ASP A 374 9.08 -6.67 -13.16
C ASP A 374 9.43 -5.83 -11.93
N GLY A 375 10.28 -4.81 -12.08
CA GLY A 375 10.72 -3.93 -11.00
C GLY A 375 9.56 -3.18 -10.33
N ILE A 376 9.74 -2.83 -9.05
CA ILE A 376 8.68 -2.20 -8.25
C ILE A 376 9.10 -0.79 -7.85
N LEU A 377 8.23 0.18 -8.07
CA LEU A 377 8.36 1.53 -7.52
C LEU A 377 7.53 1.65 -6.23
N VAL A 378 8.21 1.85 -5.12
CA VAL A 378 7.60 2.22 -3.83
C VAL A 378 7.80 3.72 -3.64
N ARG A 379 6.75 4.44 -3.37
CA ARG A 379 6.84 5.91 -3.25
C ARG A 379 6.20 6.44 -1.97
N ASP A 380 6.88 7.38 -1.36
CA ASP A 380 6.36 8.19 -0.26
C ASP A 380 5.50 9.35 -0.78
N ILE A 381 4.85 10.06 0.12
CA ILE A 381 4.13 11.31 -0.16
C ILE A 381 5.17 12.43 -0.30
N THR A 382 5.56 12.68 -1.53
CA THR A 382 6.50 13.75 -1.92
C THR A 382 5.99 14.47 -3.15
N VAL A 383 6.58 15.61 -3.51
CA VAL A 383 6.27 16.28 -4.78
C VAL A 383 6.53 15.34 -5.95
N SER A 384 7.69 14.69 -5.98
CA SER A 384 8.06 13.71 -7.01
C SER A 384 7.13 12.51 -7.02
N GLY A 385 6.85 11.92 -5.84
CA GLY A 385 5.92 10.80 -5.69
C GLY A 385 4.50 11.12 -6.14
N SER A 386 4.02 12.34 -5.89
CA SER A 386 2.68 12.80 -6.25
C SER A 386 2.55 13.17 -7.73
N LEU A 387 3.62 13.55 -8.40
CA LEU A 387 3.65 13.92 -9.81
C LEU A 387 4.11 12.75 -10.69
N TRP A 388 5.40 12.68 -11.03
CA TRP A 388 5.91 11.70 -11.98
C TRP A 388 5.88 10.28 -11.43
N GLY A 389 6.23 10.06 -10.17
CA GLY A 389 6.22 8.72 -9.57
C GLY A 389 4.84 8.06 -9.56
N SER A 390 3.76 8.84 -9.44
CA SER A 390 2.41 8.30 -9.41
C SER A 390 1.82 7.99 -10.80
N ARG A 391 2.25 8.65 -11.87
CA ARG A 391 1.55 8.61 -13.16
C ARG A 391 2.42 8.45 -14.39
N LEU A 392 3.70 8.95 -14.41
CA LEU A 392 4.62 8.72 -15.53
C LEU A 392 5.25 7.33 -15.48
N PHE A 393 5.64 6.86 -14.29
CA PHE A 393 6.12 5.48 -14.13
C PHE A 393 5.03 4.50 -14.60
N ARG A 394 5.35 3.68 -15.59
CA ARG A 394 4.39 2.73 -16.20
C ARG A 394 4.31 1.44 -15.40
N ALA A 395 3.10 1.02 -15.07
CA ALA A 395 2.83 -0.25 -14.43
C ALA A 395 2.40 -1.29 -15.48
N HIS A 396 3.14 -2.38 -15.57
CA HIS A 396 2.85 -3.50 -16.48
C HIS A 396 2.05 -4.62 -15.80
N GLY A 397 1.96 -4.58 -14.46
CA GLY A 397 1.21 -5.50 -13.63
C GLY A 397 0.78 -4.87 -12.31
N PRO A 398 -0.09 -5.54 -11.53
CA PRO A 398 -0.56 -5.06 -10.24
C PRO A 398 0.61 -4.97 -9.24
N LEU A 399 0.50 -4.07 -8.28
CA LEU A 399 1.48 -3.84 -7.21
C LEU A 399 2.91 -3.45 -7.69
N MET A 400 3.06 -2.99 -8.93
CA MET A 400 4.33 -2.43 -9.41
C MET A 400 4.54 -0.96 -9.03
N ASN A 401 3.51 -0.28 -8.53
CA ASN A 401 3.57 1.09 -8.03
C ASN A 401 2.78 1.18 -6.73
N ILE A 402 3.45 1.01 -5.60
CA ILE A 402 2.81 1.02 -4.28
C ILE A 402 3.17 2.28 -3.48
N HIS A 403 2.31 2.65 -2.55
CA HIS A 403 2.47 3.87 -1.77
C HIS A 403 1.59 3.86 -0.50
N SER A 404 1.81 4.85 0.34
CA SER A 404 0.98 5.19 1.47
C SER A 404 -0.41 5.67 0.98
N LEU A 405 -1.47 5.01 1.41
CA LEU A 405 -2.84 5.23 0.93
C LEU A 405 -3.65 6.18 1.83
N ALA A 406 -3.30 6.26 3.10
CA ALA A 406 -3.89 7.23 4.03
C ALA A 406 -3.26 8.62 3.93
N GLY A 407 -2.13 8.74 3.23
CA GLY A 407 -1.41 10.00 3.08
C GLY A 407 -0.36 10.25 4.17
N ALA A 408 0.01 9.24 4.94
CA ALA A 408 1.10 9.34 5.90
C ALA A 408 2.45 9.47 5.17
N ILE A 409 3.31 10.38 5.65
CA ILE A 409 4.68 10.58 5.20
C ILE A 409 5.65 9.72 6.01
N GLY A 410 6.82 9.47 5.45
CA GLY A 410 7.88 8.67 6.10
C GLY A 410 7.70 7.16 5.96
N MET A 411 6.68 6.72 5.22
CA MET A 411 6.40 5.30 5.02
C MET A 411 7.24 4.68 3.89
N GLY A 412 7.81 5.50 2.99
CA GLY A 412 8.45 5.02 1.76
C GLY A 412 9.64 4.09 1.99
N LEU A 413 10.56 4.42 2.89
CA LEU A 413 11.72 3.58 3.19
C LEU A 413 11.31 2.22 3.80
N PRO A 414 10.60 2.16 4.94
CA PRO A 414 10.21 0.86 5.50
C PRO A 414 9.29 0.06 4.55
N MET A 415 8.42 0.72 3.78
CA MET A 415 7.61 0.05 2.76
C MET A 415 8.48 -0.57 1.66
N ALA A 416 9.54 0.11 1.20
CA ALA A 416 10.48 -0.43 0.23
C ALA A 416 11.23 -1.66 0.77
N VAL A 417 11.65 -1.62 2.04
CA VAL A 417 12.30 -2.78 2.69
C VAL A 417 11.35 -3.97 2.77
N GLY A 418 10.12 -3.77 3.26
CA GLY A 418 9.11 -4.82 3.33
C GLY A 418 8.77 -5.42 1.97
N THR A 419 8.66 -4.56 0.94
CA THR A 419 8.44 -4.97 -0.46
C THR A 419 9.57 -5.84 -0.98
N ALA A 420 10.83 -5.44 -0.76
CA ALA A 420 11.99 -6.18 -1.24
C ALA A 420 12.14 -7.54 -0.54
N ILE A 421 11.82 -7.63 0.75
CA ILE A 421 11.85 -8.90 1.49
C ILE A 421 10.76 -9.85 0.98
N ALA A 422 9.57 -9.32 0.64
CA ALA A 422 8.49 -10.11 0.05
C ALA A 422 8.78 -10.53 -1.42
N ASN A 423 9.69 -9.82 -2.10
CA ASN A 423 10.02 -10.05 -3.51
C ASN A 423 11.55 -10.08 -3.71
N PRO A 424 12.27 -11.06 -3.16
CA PRO A 424 13.74 -11.02 -3.10
C PRO A 424 14.43 -11.05 -4.46
N GLN A 425 13.74 -11.50 -5.52
CA GLN A 425 14.27 -11.58 -6.88
C GLN A 425 14.00 -10.31 -7.70
N ARG A 426 13.14 -9.40 -7.20
CA ARG A 426 12.76 -8.17 -7.91
C ARG A 426 13.54 -6.98 -7.39
N LYS A 427 13.90 -6.06 -8.29
CA LYS A 427 14.52 -4.79 -7.89
C LYS A 427 13.44 -3.82 -7.43
N VAL A 428 13.67 -3.16 -6.30
CA VAL A 428 12.76 -2.16 -5.75
C VAL A 428 13.42 -0.78 -5.81
N VAL A 429 12.70 0.21 -6.32
CA VAL A 429 13.07 1.63 -6.19
C VAL A 429 12.20 2.24 -5.10
N GLY A 430 12.82 2.74 -4.04
CA GLY A 430 12.14 3.48 -2.97
C GLY A 430 12.25 4.99 -3.24
N LEU A 431 11.17 5.64 -3.69
CA LEU A 431 11.14 7.08 -3.94
C LEU A 431 10.65 7.82 -2.71
N VAL A 432 11.54 8.54 -2.05
CA VAL A 432 11.27 9.26 -0.80
C VAL A 432 11.68 10.74 -0.89
N GLY A 433 11.10 11.59 -0.06
CA GLY A 433 11.57 12.96 0.17
C GLY A 433 12.42 13.02 1.44
N ASP A 434 13.30 13.99 1.52
CA ASP A 434 14.15 14.23 2.69
C ASP A 434 13.36 14.44 3.98
N GLY A 435 12.29 15.23 3.93
CA GLY A 435 11.42 15.48 5.07
C GLY A 435 10.66 14.23 5.54
N GLY A 436 10.12 13.42 4.61
CA GLY A 436 9.47 12.15 4.93
C GLY A 436 10.46 11.12 5.47
N LEU A 437 11.60 10.95 4.80
CA LEU A 437 12.66 10.03 5.20
C LEU A 437 13.12 10.26 6.64
N SER A 438 13.21 11.53 7.07
CA SER A 438 13.64 11.91 8.42
C SER A 438 12.78 11.29 9.53
N LEU A 439 11.51 10.96 9.27
CA LEU A 439 10.61 10.34 10.26
C LEU A 439 10.94 8.87 10.56
N ASN A 440 11.54 8.16 9.60
CA ASN A 440 11.93 6.75 9.74
C ASN A 440 13.39 6.52 9.33
N LEU A 441 14.25 7.53 9.55
CA LEU A 441 15.65 7.53 9.12
C LEU A 441 16.43 6.31 9.66
N GLY A 442 16.09 5.84 10.86
CA GLY A 442 16.70 4.66 11.47
C GLY A 442 16.58 3.39 10.63
N GLU A 443 15.55 3.29 9.78
CA GLU A 443 15.34 2.11 8.94
C GLU A 443 16.36 1.99 7.78
N LEU A 444 17.24 3.01 7.56
CA LEU A 444 18.43 2.84 6.72
C LEU A 444 19.35 1.73 7.27
N ALA A 445 19.44 1.62 8.60
CA ALA A 445 20.19 0.53 9.21
C ALA A 445 19.51 -0.83 9.01
N THR A 446 18.18 -0.88 8.99
CA THR A 446 17.43 -2.09 8.63
C THR A 446 17.66 -2.46 7.17
N LEU A 447 17.58 -1.47 6.26
CA LEU A 447 17.87 -1.65 4.84
C LEU A 447 19.27 -2.29 4.63
N ALA A 448 20.29 -1.75 5.31
CA ALA A 448 21.66 -2.24 5.24
C ALA A 448 21.82 -3.66 5.84
N GLN A 449 21.27 -3.87 7.04
CA GLN A 449 21.35 -5.15 7.76
C GLN A 449 20.70 -6.30 6.99
N GLU A 450 19.51 -6.05 6.45
CA GLU A 450 18.72 -7.05 5.72
C GLU A 450 19.24 -7.26 4.29
N LYS A 451 20.15 -6.42 3.82
CA LYS A 451 20.68 -6.41 2.43
C LYS A 451 19.54 -6.41 1.40
N ALA A 452 18.49 -5.65 1.71
CA ALA A 452 17.28 -5.64 0.88
C ALA A 452 17.58 -5.08 -0.53
N ASN A 453 17.03 -5.69 -1.57
CA ASN A 453 17.29 -5.31 -2.97
C ASN A 453 16.57 -4.02 -3.36
N VAL A 454 16.93 -2.92 -2.70
CA VAL A 454 16.34 -1.59 -2.84
C VAL A 454 17.38 -0.59 -3.32
N THR A 455 17.04 0.21 -4.33
CA THR A 455 17.69 1.50 -4.59
C THR A 455 16.81 2.60 -4.02
N LEU A 456 17.27 3.24 -2.93
CA LEU A 456 16.54 4.33 -2.29
C LEU A 456 16.89 5.64 -2.99
N LEU A 457 15.90 6.26 -3.63
CA LEU A 457 16.01 7.53 -4.33
C LEU A 457 15.46 8.64 -3.42
N ILE A 458 16.35 9.48 -2.91
CA ILE A 458 16.01 10.58 -1.99
C ILE A 458 15.91 11.87 -2.79
N MET A 459 14.70 12.40 -2.90
CA MET A 459 14.42 13.70 -3.52
C MET A 459 14.60 14.79 -2.46
N ASN A 460 15.81 15.36 -2.38
CA ASN A 460 16.16 16.33 -1.35
C ASN A 460 15.85 17.75 -1.85
N ASP A 461 14.74 18.32 -1.38
CA ASP A 461 14.34 19.71 -1.64
C ASP A 461 14.46 20.63 -0.40
N GLY A 462 15.10 20.15 0.68
CA GLY A 462 15.35 20.88 1.91
C GLY A 462 14.14 21.01 2.81
N GLY A 463 13.20 20.03 2.79
CA GLY A 463 12.08 20.04 3.73
C GLY A 463 10.76 19.45 3.19
N TYR A 464 9.66 20.16 3.45
CA TYR A 464 8.30 19.70 3.10
C TYR A 464 7.79 20.38 1.82
N GLY A 465 8.30 20.00 0.64
CA GLY A 465 7.99 20.63 -0.65
C GLY A 465 6.50 20.63 -1.01
N VAL A 466 5.75 19.57 -0.65
CA VAL A 466 4.30 19.54 -0.84
C VAL A 466 3.61 20.67 -0.05
N MET A 467 4.07 20.89 1.19
CA MET A 467 3.50 21.95 2.05
C MET A 467 3.83 23.34 1.50
N ARG A 468 5.03 23.55 0.94
CA ARG A 468 5.37 24.80 0.23
C ARG A 468 4.36 25.09 -0.88
N GLY A 469 4.07 24.12 -1.75
CA GLY A 469 3.08 24.28 -2.82
C GLY A 469 1.65 24.56 -2.32
N ILE A 470 1.26 23.96 -1.20
CA ILE A 470 -0.04 24.21 -0.55
C ILE A 470 -0.08 25.64 0.01
N GLN A 471 0.98 26.08 0.69
CA GLN A 471 1.07 27.43 1.25
C GLN A 471 1.08 28.50 0.14
N ASP A 472 1.77 28.25 -0.97
CA ASP A 472 1.73 29.15 -2.13
C ASP A 472 0.30 29.32 -2.67
N LYS A 473 -0.42 28.21 -2.81
CA LYS A 473 -1.75 28.21 -3.43
C LYS A 473 -2.83 28.82 -2.54
N TYR A 474 -2.85 28.47 -1.24
CA TYR A 474 -3.98 28.78 -0.37
C TYR A 474 -3.69 29.87 0.67
N PHE A 475 -2.42 30.17 0.92
CA PHE A 475 -2.00 31.12 1.94
C PHE A 475 -1.24 32.33 1.37
N GLY A 476 -1.40 32.62 0.07
CA GLY A 476 -0.82 33.79 -0.59
C GLY A 476 0.71 33.81 -0.58
N GLY A 477 1.34 32.64 -0.68
CA GLY A 477 2.79 32.50 -0.71
C GLY A 477 3.48 32.65 0.65
N ARG A 478 2.73 32.75 1.75
CA ARG A 478 3.33 32.77 3.10
C ARG A 478 3.76 31.36 3.48
N GLN A 479 5.08 31.13 3.49
CA GLN A 479 5.69 29.83 3.78
C GLN A 479 6.28 29.84 5.20
N TYR A 480 5.83 28.91 6.05
CA TYR A 480 6.28 28.74 7.41
C TYR A 480 6.51 27.28 7.73
N TYR A 481 7.56 26.97 8.51
CA TYR A 481 7.82 25.67 9.12
C TYR A 481 7.96 24.49 8.12
N ASN A 482 8.32 24.77 6.89
CA ASN A 482 8.48 23.78 5.83
C ASN A 482 9.93 23.55 5.38
N GLU A 483 10.86 24.34 5.90
CA GLU A 483 12.30 24.17 5.73
C GLU A 483 12.84 23.31 6.87
N LEU A 484 13.68 22.34 6.54
CA LEU A 484 14.31 21.44 7.50
C LEU A 484 15.82 21.45 7.33
N HIS A 485 16.53 21.36 8.44
CA HIS A 485 17.93 20.99 8.41
C HIS A 485 18.04 19.48 8.20
N THR A 486 18.50 19.06 7.02
CA THR A 486 18.69 17.65 6.67
C THR A 486 20.19 17.32 6.60
N PRO A 487 20.59 16.07 6.90
CA PRO A 487 21.97 15.66 6.75
C PRO A 487 22.38 15.59 5.26
N ASP A 488 23.67 15.49 4.99
CA ASP A 488 24.16 14.95 3.73
C ASP A 488 23.81 13.44 3.71
N PHE A 489 22.81 13.07 2.89
CA PHE A 489 22.32 11.70 2.87
C PHE A 489 23.32 10.74 2.24
N THR A 490 24.18 11.22 1.36
CA THR A 490 25.26 10.41 0.77
C THR A 490 26.26 9.99 1.84
N LEU A 491 26.74 10.94 2.66
CA LEU A 491 27.63 10.65 3.78
C LEU A 491 26.97 9.76 4.83
N LEU A 492 25.69 10.01 5.13
CA LEU A 492 24.93 9.20 6.08
C LEU A 492 24.81 7.75 5.60
N ALA A 493 24.46 7.54 4.34
CA ALA A 493 24.37 6.21 3.74
C ALA A 493 25.72 5.47 3.78
N GLN A 494 26.81 6.14 3.43
CA GLN A 494 28.15 5.59 3.50
C GLN A 494 28.55 5.20 4.94
N ALA A 495 28.20 6.03 5.94
CA ALA A 495 28.43 5.72 7.35
C ALA A 495 27.65 4.46 7.82
N MET A 496 26.56 4.10 7.14
CA MET A 496 25.80 2.87 7.37
C MET A 496 26.26 1.69 6.47
N GLY A 497 27.34 1.86 5.71
CA GLY A 497 27.91 0.81 4.84
C GLY A 497 27.15 0.63 3.52
N LEU A 498 26.35 1.62 3.11
CA LEU A 498 25.61 1.60 1.86
C LEU A 498 26.39 2.30 0.74
N GLN A 499 26.30 1.78 -0.48
CA GLN A 499 26.77 2.50 -1.66
C GLN A 499 25.84 3.69 -1.92
N ALA A 500 26.42 4.86 -2.24
CA ALA A 500 25.62 6.06 -2.40
C ALA A 500 26.18 6.99 -3.47
N TRP A 501 25.29 7.63 -4.21
CA TRP A 501 25.56 8.65 -5.23
C TRP A 501 24.81 9.93 -4.91
N SER A 502 25.41 11.05 -5.30
CA SER A 502 24.75 12.36 -5.27
C SER A 502 24.57 12.86 -6.69
N VAL A 503 23.39 13.39 -6.99
CA VAL A 503 23.04 13.95 -8.30
C VAL A 503 22.63 15.41 -8.11
N ASP A 504 23.35 16.32 -8.75
CA ASP A 504 23.12 17.76 -8.73
C ASP A 504 22.80 18.36 -10.11
N ARG A 505 22.84 17.55 -11.17
CA ARG A 505 22.53 17.92 -12.55
C ARG A 505 21.65 16.87 -13.21
N ALA A 506 20.67 17.33 -13.99
CA ALA A 506 19.71 16.44 -14.67
C ALA A 506 20.37 15.55 -15.74
N GLU A 507 21.52 15.97 -16.28
CA GLU A 507 22.30 15.22 -17.28
C GLU A 507 22.86 13.92 -16.73
N ASP A 508 23.08 13.84 -15.42
CA ASP A 508 23.69 12.70 -14.75
C ASP A 508 22.65 11.61 -14.36
N PHE A 509 21.35 11.90 -14.46
CA PHE A 509 20.28 10.96 -14.07
C PHE A 509 20.44 9.58 -14.70
N GLN A 510 20.67 9.53 -16.02
CA GLN A 510 20.76 8.25 -16.73
C GLN A 510 21.95 7.41 -16.26
N ALA A 511 23.13 8.00 -16.16
CA ALA A 511 24.33 7.30 -15.77
C ALA A 511 24.24 6.77 -14.33
N VAL A 512 23.83 7.63 -13.39
CA VAL A 512 23.73 7.27 -11.97
C VAL A 512 22.64 6.23 -11.74
N MET A 513 21.45 6.37 -12.35
CA MET A 513 20.38 5.38 -12.18
C MET A 513 20.75 4.02 -12.78
N THR A 514 21.44 4.01 -13.91
CA THR A 514 21.93 2.75 -14.52
C THR A 514 22.90 2.04 -13.58
N GLU A 515 23.87 2.76 -13.00
CA GLU A 515 24.84 2.19 -12.06
C GLU A 515 24.17 1.73 -10.77
N ALA A 516 23.35 2.58 -10.15
CA ALA A 516 22.70 2.28 -8.87
C ALA A 516 21.71 1.10 -8.96
N LEU A 517 20.97 0.99 -10.06
CA LEU A 517 19.99 -0.10 -10.26
C LEU A 517 20.67 -1.43 -10.63
N ALA A 518 21.85 -1.38 -11.23
CA ALA A 518 22.65 -2.59 -11.49
C ALA A 518 23.28 -3.19 -10.22
N MET A 519 23.35 -2.43 -9.11
CA MET A 519 23.93 -2.92 -7.87
C MET A 519 23.08 -4.04 -7.25
N PRO A 520 23.68 -5.18 -6.88
CA PRO A 520 22.98 -6.19 -6.07
C PRO A 520 22.85 -5.70 -4.62
N GLY A 521 21.63 -5.66 -4.11
CA GLY A 521 21.37 -5.24 -2.73
C GLY A 521 21.09 -3.73 -2.59
N PRO A 522 21.23 -3.19 -1.38
CA PRO A 522 20.82 -1.83 -1.08
C PRO A 522 21.79 -0.78 -1.61
N SER A 523 21.22 0.28 -2.16
CA SER A 523 21.95 1.46 -2.62
C SER A 523 21.13 2.74 -2.37
N VAL A 524 21.78 3.89 -2.37
CA VAL A 524 21.16 5.19 -2.12
C VAL A 524 21.56 6.18 -3.22
N VAL A 525 20.58 6.91 -3.75
CA VAL A 525 20.80 8.02 -4.68
C VAL A 525 20.16 9.27 -4.10
N GLU A 526 20.95 10.28 -3.78
CA GLU A 526 20.46 11.59 -3.35
C GLU A 526 20.37 12.53 -4.55
N VAL A 527 19.18 13.05 -4.84
CA VAL A 527 18.95 14.08 -5.86
C VAL A 527 18.84 15.43 -5.18
N LYS A 528 19.86 16.30 -5.37
CA LYS A 528 19.91 17.66 -4.80
C LYS A 528 19.05 18.61 -5.61
N MET A 529 17.76 18.61 -5.34
CA MET A 529 16.75 19.34 -6.13
C MET A 529 16.98 20.86 -6.17
N GLY A 530 17.58 21.42 -5.12
CA GLY A 530 17.93 22.85 -5.08
C GLY A 530 18.94 23.27 -6.16
N GLN A 531 19.76 22.34 -6.67
CA GLN A 531 20.74 22.60 -7.73
C GLN A 531 20.18 22.32 -9.14
N ILE A 532 19.27 21.35 -9.27
CA ILE A 532 18.67 20.99 -10.56
C ILE A 532 17.54 21.97 -10.93
N GLY A 533 16.80 22.43 -9.94
CA GLY A 533 15.65 23.33 -10.11
C GLY A 533 14.42 22.81 -9.37
N ALA A 534 13.55 23.74 -9.01
CA ALA A 534 12.37 23.41 -8.20
C ALA A 534 11.35 22.59 -9.01
N LEU A 535 10.94 21.45 -8.46
CA LEU A 535 9.74 20.75 -8.89
C LEU A 535 8.57 21.27 -8.06
N ARG A 536 7.65 22.01 -8.70
CA ARG A 536 6.56 22.67 -7.99
C ARG A 536 5.31 21.78 -7.97
N PHE A 537 4.77 21.61 -6.79
CA PHE A 537 3.45 21.01 -6.60
C PHE A 537 2.40 22.13 -6.62
N ALA A 538 1.52 22.12 -7.63
CA ALA A 538 0.50 23.14 -7.79
C ALA A 538 -0.63 23.07 -6.72
N GLY A 539 -0.48 22.25 -5.71
CA GLY A 539 -1.51 21.95 -4.70
C GLY A 539 -2.61 21.04 -5.27
N PRO A 540 -3.51 20.54 -4.44
CA PRO A 540 -4.66 19.78 -4.90
C PRO A 540 -5.56 20.66 -5.80
N PRO A 541 -6.32 20.04 -6.74
CA PRO A 541 -7.10 20.77 -7.74
C PRO A 541 -8.30 21.57 -7.18
N GLN A 542 -8.56 21.46 -5.91
CA GLN A 542 -9.68 22.14 -5.23
C GLN A 542 -9.50 23.66 -5.20
N LYS A 543 -10.63 24.43 -5.19
CA LYS A 543 -10.60 25.89 -5.05
C LYS A 543 -10.27 26.33 -3.63
N THR A 544 -10.61 25.51 -2.65
CA THR A 544 -10.34 25.73 -1.22
C THR A 544 -9.59 24.54 -0.65
N LEU A 545 -8.87 24.73 0.45
CA LEU A 545 -8.13 23.67 1.12
C LEU A 545 -9.08 22.61 1.73
N TYR A 546 -10.29 23.05 2.12
CA TYR A 546 -11.35 22.22 2.72
C TYR A 546 -12.71 22.54 2.09
#